data_5be1492236451a6cc2f0dce26bb21ec0
#
_entry.id   5be1492236451a6cc2f0dce26bb21ec0
#
_cell.length_a   1.000
_cell.length_b   1.000
_cell.length_c   1.000
_cell.angle_alpha   90.00
_cell.angle_beta   90.00
_cell.angle_gamma   90.00
#
_symmetry.space_group_name_H-M   'P 1'
#
loop_
_entity.id
_entity.type
_entity.pdbx_description
1 polymer ?
#
loop_
_entity_poly.entity_id
_entity_poly.type
_entity_poly.pdbx_seq_one_letter_code
_entity_poly.pdbx_strand_id
1 'polypeptide(L)'
;MDHLPIFCQLRQRDCLLVGGGDVAERKARLLLDAGANVTVNALDFTPQFQVWADSQMLTLVQGEFIPSLLDNCWLAIAATDDETVNQQVSEAAEARRIFCNVVDAPRQASFIMPSIIDRSPLMVAVSSGGTSPVLARLLREKLESILPLHLGQLARYAGHLRARVKQQFATVGERRRFWEKLFVNDRLAQSLANDDRQAVADTTEQLLTEPLEHRGEVVLVGAGPGDAGLLTLKGLQQIQQADVVVYDRLVSDDIMNLVRRDADRVFVGKRSGYHCVPQEEINQILLREAQKGRRVVRMKGGDPFIFGRGGEELETLCEAGIPFSVVPGITAASGCSAYSGIPLTHRDFAQGVRLVTGHLKTGGELDWANLAVEKQTLVFYMGLNQAPAIREKLIAHGMAEDMPAAIVENGTAVTQKVVSGTLGQLDILAQQMASPALIIVGRVVGLRDKLNWFSNH
;
A
#
# COMPACT_ATOMS: atom_id res chain seq x y z
N MET A 1 -15.07 3.28 0.44
CA MET A 1 -15.10 2.04 1.28
C MET A 1 -16.54 1.83 1.68
N ASP A 2 -17.18 0.77 1.21
CA ASP A 2 -18.61 0.53 1.41
C ASP A 2 -18.92 -0.11 2.77
N HIS A 3 -17.94 -0.78 3.37
CA HIS A 3 -18.05 -1.42 4.68
C HIS A 3 -16.87 -1.09 5.58
N LEU A 4 -17.14 -0.83 6.86
CA LEU A 4 -16.10 -0.68 7.89
C LEU A 4 -15.75 -2.04 8.47
N PRO A 5 -14.51 -2.56 8.30
CA PRO A 5 -14.10 -3.81 8.93
C PRO A 5 -13.91 -3.62 10.44
N ILE A 6 -14.63 -4.43 11.21
CA ILE A 6 -14.54 -4.47 12.68
C ILE A 6 -14.42 -5.92 13.16
N PHE A 7 -13.80 -6.14 14.32
CA PHE A 7 -13.78 -7.39 15.05
C PHE A 7 -14.62 -7.23 16.31
N CYS A 8 -15.73 -7.98 16.40
CA CYS A 8 -16.64 -7.93 17.54
C CYS A 8 -16.18 -8.86 18.66
N GLN A 9 -16.18 -8.38 19.90
CA GLN A 9 -15.97 -9.23 21.06
C GLN A 9 -17.33 -9.73 21.54
N LEU A 10 -17.65 -10.99 21.26
CA LEU A 10 -18.95 -11.60 21.59
C LEU A 10 -18.92 -12.48 22.83
N ARG A 11 -17.78 -12.62 23.50
CA ARG A 11 -17.69 -13.46 24.72
C ARG A 11 -18.70 -13.04 25.78
N GLN A 12 -19.56 -13.97 26.17
CA GLN A 12 -20.67 -13.74 27.13
C GLN A 12 -21.67 -12.66 26.69
N ARG A 13 -21.84 -12.48 25.36
CA ARG A 13 -22.84 -11.58 24.80
C ARG A 13 -23.96 -12.40 24.17
N ASP A 14 -25.19 -11.96 24.37
CA ASP A 14 -26.36 -12.63 23.86
C ASP A 14 -26.47 -12.41 22.35
N CYS A 15 -26.59 -13.50 21.60
CA CYS A 15 -26.73 -13.53 20.16
C CYS A 15 -27.91 -14.42 19.77
N LEU A 16 -28.72 -13.96 18.83
CA LEU A 16 -29.84 -14.72 18.29
C LEU A 16 -29.48 -15.29 16.92
N LEU A 17 -29.78 -16.57 16.72
CA LEU A 17 -29.74 -17.21 15.43
C LEU A 17 -31.16 -17.70 15.10
N VAL A 18 -31.73 -17.26 13.98
CA VAL A 18 -33.03 -17.71 13.51
C VAL A 18 -32.82 -18.64 12.33
N GLY A 19 -33.24 -19.90 12.49
CA GLY A 19 -33.02 -21.00 11.57
C GLY A 19 -32.42 -22.22 12.26
N GLY A 20 -32.81 -23.42 11.85
CA GLY A 20 -32.40 -24.70 12.47
C GLY A 20 -31.74 -25.69 11.51
N GLY A 21 -31.48 -25.30 10.25
CA GLY A 21 -30.87 -26.13 9.22
C GLY A 21 -29.34 -26.09 9.21
N ASP A 22 -28.71 -26.78 8.24
CA ASP A 22 -27.25 -26.92 8.10
C ASP A 22 -26.52 -25.56 7.96
N VAL A 23 -27.15 -24.56 7.34
CA VAL A 23 -26.57 -23.22 7.23
C VAL A 23 -26.51 -22.53 8.59
N ALA A 24 -27.61 -22.62 9.34
CA ALA A 24 -27.68 -22.08 10.70
C ALA A 24 -26.68 -22.79 11.63
N GLU A 25 -26.51 -24.11 11.52
CA GLU A 25 -25.52 -24.88 12.28
C GLU A 25 -24.10 -24.35 12.11
N ARG A 26 -23.70 -24.07 10.85
CA ARG A 26 -22.39 -23.47 10.58
C ARG A 26 -22.22 -22.07 11.20
N LYS A 27 -23.30 -21.28 11.26
CA LYS A 27 -23.29 -19.96 11.89
C LYS A 27 -23.26 -20.06 13.41
N ALA A 28 -24.01 -21.00 13.97
CA ALA A 28 -23.98 -21.29 15.41
C ALA A 28 -22.57 -21.64 15.88
N ARG A 29 -21.86 -22.49 15.15
CA ARG A 29 -20.48 -22.87 15.48
C ARG A 29 -19.56 -21.66 15.60
N LEU A 30 -19.62 -20.71 14.65
CA LEU A 30 -18.82 -19.48 14.68
C LEU A 30 -19.14 -18.61 15.91
N LEU A 31 -20.40 -18.50 16.27
CA LEU A 31 -20.82 -17.75 17.46
C LEU A 31 -20.34 -18.43 18.76
N LEU A 32 -20.43 -19.75 18.82
CA LEU A 32 -19.94 -20.55 19.96
C LEU A 32 -18.41 -20.43 20.09
N ASP A 33 -17.67 -20.53 18.98
CA ASP A 33 -16.21 -20.37 18.94
C ASP A 33 -15.79 -18.97 19.42
N ALA A 34 -16.63 -17.96 19.16
CA ALA A 34 -16.44 -16.58 19.65
C ALA A 34 -16.84 -16.42 21.13
N GLY A 35 -17.35 -17.46 21.77
CA GLY A 35 -17.78 -17.48 23.18
C GLY A 35 -19.08 -16.70 23.46
N ALA A 36 -19.95 -16.55 22.45
CA ALA A 36 -21.25 -15.92 22.61
C ALA A 36 -22.24 -16.80 23.39
N ASN A 37 -23.19 -16.20 24.08
CA ASN A 37 -24.39 -16.86 24.57
C ASN A 37 -25.38 -16.95 23.39
N VAL A 38 -25.54 -18.13 22.84
CA VAL A 38 -26.31 -18.32 21.60
C VAL A 38 -27.69 -18.84 21.93
N THR A 39 -28.73 -18.11 21.50
CA THR A 39 -30.10 -18.60 21.44
C THR A 39 -30.45 -18.89 19.98
N VAL A 40 -30.97 -20.09 19.72
CA VAL A 40 -31.39 -20.50 18.36
C VAL A 40 -32.90 -20.66 18.35
N ASN A 41 -33.56 -19.95 17.44
CA ASN A 41 -35.00 -20.04 17.23
C ASN A 41 -35.30 -20.68 15.87
N ALA A 42 -36.10 -21.74 15.87
CA ALA A 42 -36.54 -22.40 14.64
C ALA A 42 -37.79 -23.27 14.90
N LEU A 43 -38.47 -23.66 13.81
CA LEU A 43 -39.55 -24.65 13.87
C LEU A 43 -39.00 -26.06 14.10
N ASP A 44 -37.90 -26.38 13.40
CA ASP A 44 -37.21 -27.65 13.49
C ASP A 44 -35.68 -27.46 13.56
N PHE A 45 -34.98 -28.43 14.13
CA PHE A 45 -33.53 -28.36 14.36
C PHE A 45 -32.84 -29.59 13.80
N THR A 46 -31.61 -29.43 13.28
CA THR A 46 -30.72 -30.55 12.97
C THR A 46 -30.34 -31.27 14.29
N PRO A 47 -29.97 -32.56 14.23
CA PRO A 47 -29.55 -33.30 15.43
C PRO A 47 -28.39 -32.68 16.20
N GLN A 48 -27.51 -31.95 15.49
CA GLN A 48 -26.36 -31.29 16.12
C GLN A 48 -26.77 -30.18 17.10
N PHE A 49 -27.85 -29.47 16.83
CA PHE A 49 -28.37 -28.46 17.75
C PHE A 49 -28.82 -29.05 19.06
N GLN A 50 -29.43 -30.23 19.01
CA GLN A 50 -29.84 -30.96 20.25
C GLN A 50 -28.60 -31.36 21.07
N VAL A 51 -27.54 -31.87 20.42
CA VAL A 51 -26.28 -32.22 21.12
C VAL A 51 -25.66 -30.98 21.81
N TRP A 52 -25.68 -29.82 21.16
CA TRP A 52 -25.17 -28.59 21.78
C TRP A 52 -26.06 -28.08 22.91
N ALA A 53 -27.37 -28.22 22.78
CA ALA A 53 -28.30 -27.84 23.84
C ALA A 53 -28.18 -28.74 25.07
N ASP A 54 -28.08 -30.06 24.87
CA ASP A 54 -27.89 -31.04 25.93
C ASP A 54 -26.56 -30.81 26.69
N SER A 55 -25.55 -30.32 25.95
CA SER A 55 -24.25 -29.93 26.52
C SER A 55 -24.24 -28.49 27.10
N GLN A 56 -25.36 -27.84 27.16
CA GLN A 56 -25.53 -26.43 27.64
C GLN A 56 -24.65 -25.41 26.91
N MET A 57 -24.29 -25.67 25.65
CA MET A 57 -23.52 -24.74 24.82
C MET A 57 -24.38 -23.64 24.23
N LEU A 58 -25.68 -23.90 24.02
CA LEU A 58 -26.65 -22.93 23.50
C LEU A 58 -28.06 -23.22 24.01
N THR A 59 -28.97 -22.30 23.79
CA THR A 59 -30.40 -22.43 24.16
C THR A 59 -31.24 -22.58 22.89
N LEU A 60 -32.17 -23.55 22.86
CA LEU A 60 -33.13 -23.74 21.79
C LEU A 60 -34.47 -23.13 22.15
N VAL A 61 -35.08 -22.40 21.22
CA VAL A 61 -36.44 -21.88 21.32
C VAL A 61 -37.22 -22.38 20.10
N GLN A 62 -38.00 -23.43 20.28
CA GLN A 62 -38.81 -23.98 19.21
C GLN A 62 -40.07 -23.13 18.99
N GLY A 63 -40.33 -22.76 17.74
CA GLY A 63 -41.51 -21.97 17.35
C GLY A 63 -41.19 -20.92 16.32
N GLU A 64 -42.24 -20.13 15.99
CA GLU A 64 -42.10 -18.98 15.08
C GLU A 64 -41.26 -17.89 15.72
N PHE A 65 -40.62 -17.08 14.84
CA PHE A 65 -39.86 -15.92 15.31
C PHE A 65 -40.80 -14.86 15.92
N ILE A 66 -40.44 -14.38 17.10
CA ILE A 66 -41.08 -13.22 17.72
C ILE A 66 -40.03 -12.14 18.05
N PRO A 67 -40.30 -10.85 17.79
CA PRO A 67 -39.34 -9.76 17.95
C PRO A 67 -38.72 -9.61 19.34
N SER A 68 -39.40 -10.10 20.41
CA SER A 68 -38.89 -10.05 21.78
C SER A 68 -37.66 -10.98 22.00
N LEU A 69 -37.40 -11.95 21.13
CA LEU A 69 -36.20 -12.77 21.16
C LEU A 69 -34.92 -11.97 20.91
N LEU A 70 -35.03 -10.79 20.31
CA LEU A 70 -33.92 -9.86 20.09
C LEU A 70 -33.61 -8.98 21.31
N ASP A 71 -34.47 -8.97 22.32
CA ASP A 71 -34.28 -8.10 23.46
C ASP A 71 -32.96 -8.44 24.17
N ASN A 72 -32.08 -7.44 24.36
CA ASN A 72 -30.74 -7.53 24.89
C ASN A 72 -29.68 -8.24 24.00
N CYS A 73 -30.01 -8.67 22.79
CA CYS A 73 -29.06 -9.22 21.86
C CYS A 73 -28.07 -8.15 21.32
N TRP A 74 -26.84 -8.55 21.12
CA TRP A 74 -25.82 -7.72 20.46
C TRP A 74 -25.79 -7.94 18.96
N LEU A 75 -26.14 -9.15 18.54
CA LEU A 75 -26.04 -9.59 17.17
C LEU A 75 -27.13 -10.61 16.87
N ALA A 76 -27.69 -10.53 15.66
CA ALA A 76 -28.65 -11.50 15.12
C ALA A 76 -28.17 -12.07 13.79
N ILE A 77 -28.50 -13.33 13.52
CA ILE A 77 -28.30 -13.96 12.23
C ILE A 77 -29.63 -14.62 11.80
N ALA A 78 -30.14 -14.20 10.64
CA ALA A 78 -31.26 -14.84 9.97
C ALA A 78 -30.74 -15.83 8.92
N ALA A 79 -31.04 -17.12 9.11
CA ALA A 79 -30.54 -18.22 8.30
C ALA A 79 -31.65 -19.23 8.02
N THR A 80 -32.84 -18.75 7.65
CA THR A 80 -33.99 -19.58 7.24
C THR A 80 -34.14 -19.56 5.73
N ASP A 81 -34.90 -20.52 5.20
CA ASP A 81 -35.29 -20.56 3.78
C ASP A 81 -36.51 -19.66 3.48
N ASP A 82 -37.13 -19.08 4.53
CA ASP A 82 -38.27 -18.17 4.40
C ASP A 82 -37.78 -16.71 4.39
N GLU A 83 -37.84 -16.09 3.21
CA GLU A 83 -37.46 -14.68 3.04
C GLU A 83 -38.29 -13.72 3.89
N THR A 84 -39.56 -14.05 4.17
CA THR A 84 -40.45 -13.21 4.99
C THR A 84 -39.97 -13.20 6.44
N VAL A 85 -39.63 -14.37 6.98
CA VAL A 85 -39.06 -14.47 8.33
C VAL A 85 -37.71 -13.75 8.40
N ASN A 86 -36.84 -13.94 7.41
CA ASN A 86 -35.55 -13.27 7.36
C ASN A 86 -35.68 -11.73 7.33
N GLN A 87 -36.65 -11.22 6.58
CA GLN A 87 -36.97 -9.79 6.55
C GLN A 87 -37.49 -9.30 7.91
N GLN A 88 -38.42 -10.02 8.54
CA GLN A 88 -38.94 -9.68 9.87
C GLN A 88 -37.84 -9.60 10.91
N VAL A 89 -36.89 -10.55 10.89
CA VAL A 89 -35.72 -10.54 11.79
C VAL A 89 -34.86 -9.30 11.54
N SER A 90 -34.59 -8.99 10.26
CA SER A 90 -33.79 -7.82 9.90
C SER A 90 -34.44 -6.50 10.36
N GLU A 91 -35.74 -6.30 10.07
CA GLU A 91 -36.47 -5.10 10.47
C GLU A 91 -36.57 -4.95 12.00
N ALA A 92 -36.81 -6.06 12.70
CA ALA A 92 -36.88 -6.08 14.16
C ALA A 92 -35.52 -5.79 14.80
N ALA A 93 -34.43 -6.25 14.19
CA ALA A 93 -33.05 -5.98 14.63
C ALA A 93 -32.68 -4.51 14.37
N GLU A 94 -33.03 -3.96 13.20
CA GLU A 94 -32.78 -2.57 12.84
C GLU A 94 -33.49 -1.62 13.80
N ALA A 95 -34.78 -1.87 14.10
CA ALA A 95 -35.54 -1.11 15.05
C ALA A 95 -34.89 -1.06 16.46
N ARG A 96 -34.13 -2.08 16.82
CA ARG A 96 -33.38 -2.21 18.09
C ARG A 96 -31.93 -1.77 18.00
N ARG A 97 -31.44 -1.39 16.80
CA ARG A 97 -30.04 -1.07 16.50
C ARG A 97 -29.09 -2.24 16.79
N ILE A 98 -29.53 -3.45 16.51
CA ILE A 98 -28.77 -4.68 16.64
C ILE A 98 -28.16 -5.02 15.28
N PHE A 99 -26.88 -5.41 15.26
CA PHE A 99 -26.27 -5.89 14.02
C PHE A 99 -26.94 -7.19 13.55
N CYS A 100 -27.44 -7.19 12.32
CA CYS A 100 -28.12 -8.34 11.72
C CYS A 100 -27.40 -8.80 10.43
N ASN A 101 -27.10 -10.08 10.34
CA ASN A 101 -26.71 -10.72 9.10
C ASN A 101 -27.87 -11.56 8.57
N VAL A 102 -28.25 -11.32 7.33
CA VAL A 102 -29.23 -12.16 6.61
C VAL A 102 -28.45 -12.97 5.59
N VAL A 103 -28.52 -14.30 5.71
CA VAL A 103 -27.77 -15.20 4.82
C VAL A 103 -28.28 -15.04 3.40
N ASP A 104 -27.35 -14.95 2.45
CA ASP A 104 -27.59 -14.77 1.01
C ASP A 104 -28.40 -13.53 0.60
N ALA A 105 -28.69 -12.62 1.56
CA ALA A 105 -29.41 -11.36 1.31
C ALA A 105 -28.62 -10.14 1.81
N PRO A 106 -27.50 -9.75 1.17
CA PRO A 106 -26.63 -8.69 1.66
C PRO A 106 -27.31 -7.30 1.74
N ARG A 107 -28.38 -7.07 0.99
CA ARG A 107 -29.14 -5.80 1.06
C ARG A 107 -29.99 -5.64 2.32
N GLN A 108 -30.32 -6.75 2.97
CA GLN A 108 -31.08 -6.79 4.23
C GLN A 108 -30.18 -6.92 5.44
N ALA A 109 -28.86 -7.06 5.23
CA ALA A 109 -27.90 -7.27 6.28
C ALA A 109 -27.20 -5.96 6.68
N SER A 110 -27.09 -5.67 7.98
CA SER A 110 -26.30 -4.54 8.48
C SER A 110 -24.81 -4.88 8.64
N PHE A 111 -24.43 -6.15 8.57
CA PHE A 111 -23.03 -6.61 8.49
C PHE A 111 -22.89 -7.88 7.65
N ILE A 112 -21.67 -8.12 7.17
CA ILE A 112 -21.33 -9.28 6.34
C ILE A 112 -20.38 -10.20 7.12
N MET A 113 -20.64 -11.51 7.07
CA MET A 113 -19.73 -12.52 7.60
C MET A 113 -18.56 -12.74 6.63
N PRO A 114 -17.31 -12.45 7.01
CA PRO A 114 -16.15 -12.63 6.15
C PRO A 114 -15.68 -14.10 6.08
N SER A 115 -14.80 -14.41 5.13
CA SER A 115 -13.96 -15.60 5.20
C SER A 115 -12.86 -15.39 6.24
N ILE A 116 -12.71 -16.30 7.20
CA ILE A 116 -11.85 -16.16 8.38
C ILE A 116 -10.67 -17.12 8.31
N ILE A 117 -9.47 -16.63 8.63
CA ILE A 117 -8.29 -17.42 9.00
C ILE A 117 -8.03 -17.16 10.47
N ASP A 118 -8.22 -18.18 11.28
CA ASP A 118 -7.99 -18.10 12.72
C ASP A 118 -6.58 -18.64 13.07
N ARG A 119 -5.78 -17.77 13.66
CA ARG A 119 -4.50 -18.04 14.31
C ARG A 119 -4.51 -17.38 15.70
N SER A 120 -5.64 -17.51 16.41
CA SER A 120 -5.90 -16.77 17.65
C SER A 120 -4.67 -16.63 18.55
N PRO A 121 -4.39 -15.42 19.05
CA PRO A 121 -5.20 -14.18 18.95
C PRO A 121 -5.06 -13.37 17.65
N LEU A 122 -4.26 -13.83 16.68
CA LEU A 122 -4.15 -13.24 15.35
C LEU A 122 -5.29 -13.78 14.48
N MET A 123 -6.07 -12.90 13.89
CA MET A 123 -7.13 -13.25 12.94
C MET A 123 -7.01 -12.44 11.66
N VAL A 124 -7.32 -13.07 10.52
CA VAL A 124 -7.45 -12.41 9.22
C VAL A 124 -8.85 -12.64 8.67
N ALA A 125 -9.50 -11.58 8.28
CA ALA A 125 -10.84 -11.61 7.70
C ALA A 125 -10.80 -11.06 6.27
N VAL A 126 -11.39 -11.79 5.32
CA VAL A 126 -11.44 -11.43 3.90
C VAL A 126 -12.89 -11.32 3.47
N SER A 127 -13.27 -10.17 2.93
CA SER A 127 -14.62 -9.91 2.39
C SER A 127 -14.53 -9.29 1.01
N SER A 128 -15.46 -9.66 0.15
CA SER A 128 -15.70 -9.02 -1.16
C SER A 128 -16.89 -8.07 -1.14
N GLY A 129 -17.35 -7.65 0.04
CA GLY A 129 -18.58 -6.84 0.17
C GLY A 129 -19.87 -7.57 -0.26
N GLY A 130 -19.88 -8.92 -0.21
CA GLY A 130 -20.99 -9.73 -0.68
C GLY A 130 -21.03 -9.94 -2.21
N THR A 131 -20.12 -9.31 -2.99
CA THR A 131 -20.17 -9.37 -4.46
C THR A 131 -19.61 -10.67 -5.04
N SER A 132 -18.61 -11.28 -4.41
CA SER A 132 -17.98 -12.50 -4.93
C SER A 132 -17.42 -13.40 -3.83
N PRO A 133 -18.22 -14.33 -3.29
CA PRO A 133 -17.77 -15.28 -2.29
C PRO A 133 -16.60 -16.16 -2.76
N VAL A 134 -16.55 -16.48 -4.06
CA VAL A 134 -15.46 -17.28 -4.66
C VAL A 134 -14.14 -16.52 -4.59
N LEU A 135 -14.12 -15.23 -4.92
CA LEU A 135 -12.91 -14.41 -4.82
C LEU A 135 -12.41 -14.32 -3.39
N ALA A 136 -13.30 -14.10 -2.42
CA ALA A 136 -12.95 -14.08 -1.01
C ALA A 136 -12.34 -15.41 -0.54
N ARG A 137 -12.89 -16.55 -1.03
CA ARG A 137 -12.36 -17.88 -0.74
C ARG A 137 -10.97 -18.10 -1.33
N LEU A 138 -10.75 -17.74 -2.59
CA LEU A 138 -9.44 -17.89 -3.26
C LEU A 138 -8.36 -17.03 -2.58
N LEU A 139 -8.71 -15.81 -2.18
CA LEU A 139 -7.80 -14.95 -1.41
C LEU A 139 -7.49 -15.55 -0.04
N ARG A 140 -8.49 -16.10 0.65
CA ARG A 140 -8.29 -16.81 1.90
C ARG A 140 -7.33 -17.98 1.72
N GLU A 141 -7.53 -18.85 0.73
CA GLU A 141 -6.65 -20.01 0.45
C GLU A 141 -5.20 -19.56 0.22
N LYS A 142 -5.00 -18.48 -0.54
CA LYS A 142 -3.66 -17.91 -0.78
C LYS A 142 -3.04 -17.36 0.51
N LEU A 143 -3.79 -16.66 1.33
CA LEU A 143 -3.32 -16.15 2.62
C LEU A 143 -3.03 -17.28 3.61
N GLU A 144 -3.87 -18.32 3.63
CA GLU A 144 -3.68 -19.51 4.47
C GLU A 144 -2.33 -20.19 4.22
N SER A 145 -1.87 -20.22 2.93
CA SER A 145 -0.60 -20.83 2.57
C SER A 145 0.65 -20.05 3.01
N ILE A 146 0.50 -18.75 3.29
CA ILE A 146 1.62 -17.88 3.71
C ILE A 146 1.60 -17.52 5.20
N LEU A 147 0.54 -17.89 5.93
CA LEU A 147 0.39 -17.61 7.36
C LEU A 147 0.65 -18.87 8.18
N PRO A 148 1.85 -19.06 8.78
CA PRO A 148 2.18 -20.25 9.54
C PRO A 148 1.27 -20.45 10.77
N LEU A 149 1.06 -21.71 11.17
CA LEU A 149 0.21 -22.07 12.31
C LEU A 149 0.74 -21.52 13.64
N HIS A 150 2.06 -21.41 13.79
CA HIS A 150 2.70 -20.95 15.03
C HIS A 150 2.54 -19.44 15.31
N LEU A 151 2.02 -18.65 14.36
CA LEU A 151 1.84 -17.19 14.54
C LEU A 151 0.96 -16.87 15.75
N GLY A 152 -0.05 -17.69 16.04
CA GLY A 152 -0.88 -17.51 17.22
C GLY A 152 -0.12 -17.70 18.53
N GLN A 153 0.78 -18.68 18.60
CA GLN A 153 1.65 -18.91 19.76
C GLN A 153 2.60 -17.71 19.94
N LEU A 154 3.23 -17.27 18.86
CA LEU A 154 4.12 -16.11 18.86
C LEU A 154 3.40 -14.83 19.31
N ALA A 155 2.18 -14.60 18.84
CA ALA A 155 1.37 -13.45 19.26
C ALA A 155 0.97 -13.50 20.73
N ARG A 156 0.59 -14.68 21.26
CA ARG A 156 0.32 -14.86 22.69
C ARG A 156 1.56 -14.59 23.53
N TYR A 157 2.69 -15.16 23.11
CA TYR A 157 3.97 -14.97 23.79
C TYR A 157 4.37 -13.50 23.85
N ALA A 158 4.28 -12.79 22.71
CA ALA A 158 4.52 -11.35 22.65
C ALA A 158 3.59 -10.57 23.60
N GLY A 159 2.35 -10.99 23.74
CA GLY A 159 1.41 -10.43 24.71
C GLY A 159 1.94 -10.46 26.15
N HIS A 160 2.50 -11.59 26.56
CA HIS A 160 3.10 -11.76 27.90
C HIS A 160 4.37 -10.91 28.12
N LEU A 161 5.13 -10.66 27.07
CA LEU A 161 6.35 -9.85 27.14
C LEU A 161 6.11 -8.34 27.19
N ARG A 162 4.90 -7.83 26.88
CA ARG A 162 4.62 -6.39 26.73
C ARG A 162 5.08 -5.55 27.93
N ALA A 163 4.78 -5.99 29.14
CA ALA A 163 5.13 -5.25 30.34
C ALA A 163 6.66 -5.15 30.49
N ARG A 164 7.36 -6.25 30.28
CA ARG A 164 8.81 -6.35 30.38
C ARG A 164 9.51 -5.50 29.31
N VAL A 165 9.06 -5.57 28.07
CA VAL A 165 9.56 -4.75 26.95
C VAL A 165 9.36 -3.26 27.23
N LYS A 166 8.22 -2.87 27.83
CA LYS A 166 7.96 -1.47 28.20
C LYS A 166 8.89 -0.98 29.32
N GLN A 167 9.31 -1.86 30.21
CA GLN A 167 10.28 -1.53 31.27
C GLN A 167 11.71 -1.44 30.73
N GLN A 168 12.08 -2.37 29.83
CA GLN A 168 13.44 -2.45 29.27
C GLN A 168 13.75 -1.31 28.30
N PHE A 169 12.77 -0.92 27.44
CA PHE A 169 12.96 0.05 26.38
C PHE A 169 12.13 1.30 26.60
N ALA A 170 12.81 2.44 26.75
CA ALA A 170 12.17 3.71 27.08
C ALA A 170 11.33 4.28 25.93
N THR A 171 11.85 4.21 24.69
CA THR A 171 11.21 4.83 23.53
C THR A 171 10.31 3.87 22.74
N VAL A 172 9.34 4.43 22.03
CA VAL A 172 8.47 3.66 21.12
C VAL A 172 9.28 3.00 20.01
N GLY A 173 10.30 3.71 19.48
CA GLY A 173 11.17 3.20 18.42
C GLY A 173 11.98 1.98 18.84
N GLU A 174 12.55 1.98 20.06
CA GLU A 174 13.27 0.81 20.61
C GLU A 174 12.33 -0.39 20.77
N ARG A 175 11.18 -0.17 21.39
CA ARG A 175 10.16 -1.24 21.56
C ARG A 175 9.75 -1.84 20.25
N ARG A 176 9.55 -1.02 19.21
CA ARG A 176 9.20 -1.50 17.88
C ARG A 176 10.32 -2.33 17.27
N ARG A 177 11.57 -1.88 17.29
CA ARG A 177 12.74 -2.63 16.79
C ARG A 177 12.90 -3.98 17.49
N PHE A 178 12.66 -4.01 18.81
CA PHE A 178 12.62 -5.26 19.54
C PHE A 178 11.54 -6.22 19.00
N TRP A 179 10.31 -5.73 18.81
CA TRP A 179 9.22 -6.54 18.27
C TRP A 179 9.50 -7.03 16.84
N GLU A 180 10.06 -6.18 16.00
CA GLU A 180 10.46 -6.55 14.63
C GLU A 180 11.49 -7.68 14.66
N LYS A 181 12.54 -7.58 15.49
CA LYS A 181 13.54 -8.65 15.67
C LYS A 181 12.90 -9.93 16.21
N LEU A 182 12.01 -9.83 17.20
CA LEU A 182 11.36 -10.97 17.81
C LEU A 182 10.46 -11.73 16.81
N PHE A 183 9.68 -11.01 16.01
CA PHE A 183 8.73 -11.63 15.07
C PHE A 183 9.38 -12.28 13.85
N VAL A 184 10.61 -11.91 13.49
CA VAL A 184 11.39 -12.55 12.41
C VAL A 184 12.41 -13.56 12.92
N ASN A 185 12.41 -13.88 14.21
CA ASN A 185 13.38 -14.81 14.79
C ASN A 185 12.90 -16.25 14.63
N ASP A 186 13.45 -16.96 13.66
CA ASP A 186 13.09 -18.35 13.34
C ASP A 186 13.37 -19.31 14.50
N ARG A 187 14.45 -19.08 15.27
CA ARG A 187 14.79 -19.93 16.43
C ARG A 187 13.70 -19.81 17.50
N LEU A 188 13.25 -18.60 17.79
CA LEU A 188 12.15 -18.38 18.74
C LEU A 188 10.86 -19.03 18.27
N ALA A 189 10.53 -18.85 16.98
CA ALA A 189 9.33 -19.44 16.38
C ALA A 189 9.34 -20.97 16.46
N GLN A 190 10.48 -21.61 16.14
CA GLN A 190 10.66 -23.07 16.26
C GLN A 190 10.59 -23.55 17.71
N SER A 191 11.23 -22.83 18.63
CA SER A 191 11.20 -23.21 20.06
C SER A 191 9.78 -23.12 20.64
N LEU A 192 9.01 -22.09 20.24
CA LEU A 192 7.60 -21.98 20.63
C LEU A 192 6.73 -23.11 20.03
N ALA A 193 6.98 -23.47 18.77
CA ALA A 193 6.26 -24.57 18.13
C ALA A 193 6.54 -25.93 18.78
N ASN A 194 7.74 -26.11 19.33
CA ASN A 194 8.17 -27.35 20.01
C ASN A 194 7.91 -27.36 21.53
N ASP A 195 7.29 -26.31 22.09
CA ASP A 195 7.10 -26.07 23.54
C ASP A 195 8.41 -26.15 24.37
N ASP A 196 9.53 -25.76 23.73
CA ASP A 196 10.85 -25.70 24.38
C ASP A 196 10.99 -24.40 25.19
N ARG A 197 10.51 -24.44 26.44
CA ARG A 197 10.46 -23.26 27.32
C ARG A 197 11.83 -22.69 27.64
N GLN A 198 12.87 -23.54 27.74
CA GLN A 198 14.22 -23.07 28.05
C GLN A 198 14.81 -22.31 26.87
N ALA A 199 14.73 -22.87 25.68
CA ALA A 199 15.22 -22.20 24.46
C ALA A 199 14.44 -20.90 24.17
N VAL A 200 13.15 -20.86 24.46
CA VAL A 200 12.32 -19.64 24.38
C VAL A 200 12.83 -18.57 25.34
N ALA A 201 13.11 -18.94 26.61
CA ALA A 201 13.61 -18.00 27.61
C ALA A 201 14.99 -17.47 27.21
N ASP A 202 15.94 -18.34 26.85
CA ASP A 202 17.31 -17.99 26.50
C ASP A 202 17.33 -17.05 25.28
N THR A 203 16.56 -17.36 24.23
CA THR A 203 16.47 -16.52 23.02
C THR A 203 15.86 -15.16 23.34
N THR A 204 14.87 -15.12 24.21
CA THR A 204 14.23 -13.86 24.62
C THR A 204 15.19 -12.99 25.44
N GLU A 205 15.94 -13.58 26.38
CA GLU A 205 16.97 -12.84 27.14
C GLU A 205 18.03 -12.27 26.22
N GLN A 206 18.49 -13.06 25.24
CA GLN A 206 19.42 -12.61 24.23
C GLN A 206 18.88 -11.38 23.47
N LEU A 207 17.62 -11.45 22.99
CA LEU A 207 16.99 -10.34 22.27
C LEU A 207 16.77 -9.09 23.12
N LEU A 208 16.50 -9.25 24.43
CA LEU A 208 16.32 -8.13 25.36
C LEU A 208 17.62 -7.47 25.74
N THR A 209 18.72 -8.23 25.78
CA THR A 209 20.04 -7.71 26.17
C THR A 209 20.89 -7.27 24.98
N GLU A 210 20.55 -7.72 23.78
CA GLU A 210 21.24 -7.33 22.57
C GLU A 210 21.10 -5.81 22.34
N PRO A 211 22.21 -5.08 22.10
CA PRO A 211 22.12 -3.66 21.83
C PRO A 211 21.22 -3.40 20.60
N LEU A 212 20.19 -2.62 20.80
CA LEU A 212 19.44 -2.09 19.68
C LEU A 212 20.28 -0.96 19.07
N GLU A 213 20.78 -1.15 17.87
CA GLU A 213 21.55 -0.10 17.21
C GLU A 213 20.72 1.19 17.16
N HIS A 214 21.20 2.22 17.85
CA HIS A 214 20.56 3.53 17.94
C HIS A 214 20.93 4.48 16.80
N ARG A 215 21.71 4.02 15.83
CA ARG A 215 22.06 4.85 14.69
C ARG A 215 20.86 4.99 13.77
N GLY A 216 20.31 6.21 13.71
CA GLY A 216 19.35 6.52 12.66
C GLY A 216 20.01 6.41 11.30
N GLU A 217 19.21 6.10 10.30
CA GLU A 217 19.66 5.95 8.92
C GLU A 217 18.73 6.72 7.98
N VAL A 218 19.25 7.07 6.81
CA VAL A 218 18.45 7.65 5.73
C VAL A 218 18.48 6.75 4.50
N VAL A 219 17.31 6.41 3.97
CA VAL A 219 17.19 5.65 2.74
C VAL A 219 16.56 6.54 1.67
N LEU A 220 17.30 6.82 0.59
CA LEU A 220 16.72 7.46 -0.60
C LEU A 220 16.02 6.39 -1.42
N VAL A 221 14.74 6.59 -1.71
CA VAL A 221 13.92 5.64 -2.47
C VAL A 221 13.35 6.32 -3.71
N GLY A 222 13.65 5.76 -4.87
CA GLY A 222 12.99 6.15 -6.12
C GLY A 222 11.56 5.62 -6.15
N ALA A 223 10.61 6.54 -6.20
CA ALA A 223 9.18 6.24 -6.21
C ALA A 223 8.65 5.85 -7.60
N GLY A 224 9.49 5.93 -8.64
CA GLY A 224 9.03 5.74 -10.01
C GLY A 224 8.30 6.96 -10.57
N PRO A 225 7.79 6.87 -11.81
CA PRO A 225 7.23 8.02 -12.54
C PRO A 225 5.75 8.30 -12.26
N GLY A 226 5.04 7.46 -11.51
CA GLY A 226 3.63 7.68 -11.18
C GLY A 226 2.87 6.41 -10.77
N ASP A 227 2.91 5.36 -11.59
CA ASP A 227 2.28 4.07 -11.32
C ASP A 227 2.94 3.38 -10.11
N ALA A 228 2.15 3.06 -9.08
CA ALA A 228 2.62 2.36 -7.89
C ALA A 228 3.14 0.94 -8.20
N GLY A 229 2.69 0.32 -9.28
CA GLY A 229 3.19 -0.97 -9.76
C GLY A 229 4.65 -0.93 -10.25
N LEU A 230 5.19 0.26 -10.49
CA LEU A 230 6.59 0.47 -10.87
C LEU A 230 7.52 0.71 -9.66
N LEU A 231 6.99 0.72 -8.44
CA LEU A 231 7.82 0.76 -7.24
C LEU A 231 8.59 -0.55 -7.12
N THR A 232 9.89 -0.46 -6.85
CA THR A 232 10.69 -1.67 -6.63
C THR A 232 10.28 -2.38 -5.36
N LEU A 233 10.41 -3.72 -5.33
CA LEU A 233 10.14 -4.51 -4.12
C LEU A 233 10.96 -4.02 -2.92
N LYS A 234 12.23 -3.65 -3.14
CA LYS A 234 13.09 -3.09 -2.11
C LYS A 234 12.58 -1.72 -1.64
N GLY A 235 12.10 -0.89 -2.56
CA GLY A 235 11.46 0.40 -2.23
C GLY A 235 10.23 0.20 -1.35
N LEU A 236 9.35 -0.72 -1.71
CA LEU A 236 8.18 -1.08 -0.92
C LEU A 236 8.57 -1.51 0.50
N GLN A 237 9.55 -2.39 0.65
CA GLN A 237 10.03 -2.84 1.96
C GLN A 237 10.54 -1.66 2.81
N GLN A 238 11.29 -0.72 2.21
CA GLN A 238 11.82 0.42 2.93
C GLN A 238 10.72 1.36 3.44
N ILE A 239 9.73 1.69 2.60
CA ILE A 239 8.63 2.59 3.02
C ILE A 239 7.72 1.96 4.07
N GLN A 240 7.62 0.61 4.08
CA GLN A 240 6.87 -0.13 5.11
C GLN A 240 7.62 -0.24 6.43
N GLN A 241 8.92 0.02 6.45
CA GLN A 241 9.76 0.01 7.66
C GLN A 241 10.13 1.42 8.16
N ALA A 242 9.74 2.47 7.43
CA ALA A 242 10.08 3.84 7.76
C ALA A 242 9.45 4.33 9.07
N ASP A 243 10.21 5.10 9.85
CA ASP A 243 9.68 5.90 10.96
C ASP A 243 9.16 7.24 10.49
N VAL A 244 9.86 7.79 9.49
CA VAL A 244 9.55 9.08 8.89
C VAL A 244 9.71 8.94 7.37
N VAL A 245 8.72 9.41 6.63
CA VAL A 245 8.77 9.52 5.17
C VAL A 245 8.79 10.99 4.77
N VAL A 246 9.87 11.43 4.15
CA VAL A 246 10.03 12.77 3.60
C VAL A 246 9.80 12.70 2.09
N TYR A 247 8.81 13.42 1.58
CA TYR A 247 8.36 13.28 0.18
C TYR A 247 7.95 14.61 -0.44
N ASP A 248 7.93 14.67 -1.77
CA ASP A 248 7.50 15.84 -2.55
C ASP A 248 6.29 15.51 -3.45
N ARG A 249 5.85 16.50 -4.23
CA ARG A 249 4.65 16.42 -5.07
C ARG A 249 4.73 15.37 -6.20
N LEU A 250 5.93 14.90 -6.56
CA LEU A 250 6.09 13.92 -7.65
C LEU A 250 5.84 12.47 -7.18
N VAL A 251 5.68 12.24 -5.88
CA VAL A 251 5.28 10.95 -5.33
C VAL A 251 3.75 10.87 -5.35
N SER A 252 3.19 9.87 -6.04
CA SER A 252 1.74 9.71 -6.16
C SER A 252 1.08 9.32 -4.84
N ASP A 253 -0.21 9.66 -4.71
CA ASP A 253 -1.02 9.27 -3.54
C ASP A 253 -1.11 7.74 -3.40
N ASP A 254 -1.15 6.99 -4.50
CA ASP A 254 -1.18 5.53 -4.48
C ASP A 254 0.08 4.96 -3.82
N ILE A 255 1.25 5.52 -4.10
CA ILE A 255 2.51 5.15 -3.44
C ILE A 255 2.48 5.56 -1.97
N MET A 256 1.98 6.75 -1.64
CA MET A 256 1.86 7.21 -0.26
C MET A 256 0.87 6.37 0.56
N ASN A 257 -0.09 5.71 -0.07
CA ASN A 257 -0.99 4.75 0.57
C ASN A 257 -0.30 3.41 0.94
N LEU A 258 0.83 3.08 0.29
CA LEU A 258 1.66 1.92 0.64
C LEU A 258 2.57 2.16 1.85
N VAL A 259 2.79 3.43 2.22
CA VAL A 259 3.53 3.79 3.43
C VAL A 259 2.77 3.32 4.67
N ARG A 260 3.48 2.73 5.63
CA ARG A 260 2.88 2.29 6.90
C ARG A 260 2.09 3.44 7.56
N ARG A 261 0.96 3.09 8.18
CA ARG A 261 0.00 4.09 8.68
C ARG A 261 0.52 4.95 9.83
N ASP A 262 1.41 4.42 10.63
CA ASP A 262 1.97 5.06 11.81
C ASP A 262 3.33 5.74 11.56
N ALA A 263 3.81 5.81 10.30
CA ALA A 263 4.96 6.63 9.94
C ALA A 263 4.59 8.11 9.90
N ASP A 264 5.49 8.95 10.43
CA ASP A 264 5.38 10.40 10.26
C ASP A 264 5.58 10.76 8.77
N ARG A 265 4.75 11.66 8.24
CA ARG A 265 4.80 12.09 6.84
C ARG A 265 5.17 13.55 6.76
N VAL A 266 6.34 13.85 6.18
CA VAL A 266 6.87 15.20 6.03
C VAL A 266 6.86 15.59 4.56
N PHE A 267 5.95 16.47 4.19
CA PHE A 267 5.87 17.00 2.83
C PHE A 267 6.83 18.18 2.65
N VAL A 268 7.72 18.07 1.65
CA VAL A 268 8.74 19.09 1.33
C VAL A 268 8.59 19.70 -0.06
N GLY A 269 7.50 19.40 -0.76
CA GLY A 269 7.19 19.95 -2.08
C GLY A 269 6.61 21.37 -2.05
N LYS A 270 6.44 21.97 -3.22
CA LYS A 270 5.73 23.25 -3.35
C LYS A 270 4.24 23.06 -3.08
N ARG A 271 3.69 23.82 -2.14
CA ARG A 271 2.23 24.03 -2.03
C ARG A 271 1.86 25.35 -2.66
N SER A 272 0.67 25.40 -3.29
CA SER A 272 0.12 26.65 -3.80
C SER A 272 0.02 27.68 -2.65
N GLY A 273 0.64 28.85 -2.81
CA GLY A 273 0.64 29.92 -1.80
C GLY A 273 1.74 29.85 -0.71
N TYR A 274 2.62 28.81 -0.72
CA TYR A 274 3.75 28.72 0.21
C TYR A 274 5.09 28.65 -0.51
N HIS A 275 6.15 29.19 0.12
CA HIS A 275 7.51 29.09 -0.41
C HIS A 275 7.95 27.62 -0.52
N CYS A 276 8.71 27.32 -1.58
CA CYS A 276 9.34 26.00 -1.74
C CYS A 276 10.33 25.80 -0.58
N VAL A 277 10.30 24.65 0.04
CA VAL A 277 11.33 24.29 1.05
C VAL A 277 12.70 24.27 0.33
N PRO A 278 13.67 25.12 0.73
CA PRO A 278 15.01 25.08 0.16
C PRO A 278 15.67 23.73 0.31
N GLN A 279 16.59 23.39 -0.61
CA GLN A 279 17.28 22.09 -0.55
C GLN A 279 18.05 21.91 0.76
N GLU A 280 18.68 22.96 1.24
CA GLU A 280 19.41 22.97 2.51
C GLU A 280 18.51 22.62 3.69
N GLU A 281 17.28 23.11 3.68
CA GLU A 281 16.30 22.79 4.72
C GLU A 281 15.84 21.35 4.64
N ILE A 282 15.66 20.80 3.42
CA ILE A 282 15.38 19.36 3.22
C ILE A 282 16.51 18.51 3.81
N ASN A 283 17.76 18.86 3.50
CA ASN A 283 18.93 18.18 4.03
C ASN A 283 18.96 18.22 5.58
N GLN A 284 18.62 19.36 6.17
CA GLN A 284 18.54 19.51 7.63
C GLN A 284 17.38 18.70 8.25
N ILE A 285 16.25 18.57 7.56
CA ILE A 285 15.15 17.71 8.00
C ILE A 285 15.61 16.25 8.06
N LEU A 286 16.25 15.75 7.00
CA LEU A 286 16.77 14.39 6.94
C LEU A 286 17.78 14.12 8.07
N LEU A 287 18.73 15.03 8.23
CA LEU A 287 19.77 14.95 9.27
C LEU A 287 19.15 14.92 10.67
N ARG A 288 18.28 15.88 10.98
CA ARG A 288 17.63 16.00 12.29
C ARG A 288 16.81 14.76 12.66
N GLU A 289 16.06 14.22 11.70
CA GLU A 289 15.24 13.04 11.98
C GLU A 289 16.11 11.78 12.15
N ALA A 290 17.18 11.63 11.38
CA ALA A 290 18.13 10.53 11.55
C ALA A 290 18.89 10.64 12.90
N GLN A 291 19.31 11.84 13.33
CA GLN A 291 19.96 12.05 14.62
C GLN A 291 19.09 11.65 15.82
N LYS A 292 17.77 11.64 15.67
CA LYS A 292 16.84 11.10 16.67
C LYS A 292 16.82 9.56 16.71
N GLY A 293 17.69 8.88 15.97
CA GLY A 293 17.74 7.43 15.87
C GLY A 293 16.62 6.84 14.99
N ARG A 294 16.00 7.63 14.13
CA ARG A 294 14.89 7.21 13.26
C ARG A 294 15.38 6.64 11.94
N ARG A 295 14.63 5.71 11.40
CA ARG A 295 14.74 5.27 10.01
C ARG A 295 13.97 6.24 9.11
N VAL A 296 14.70 7.10 8.40
CA VAL A 296 14.15 8.13 7.54
C VAL A 296 14.15 7.63 6.10
N VAL A 297 12.99 7.61 5.44
CA VAL A 297 12.89 7.34 4.01
C VAL A 297 12.62 8.64 3.26
N ARG A 298 13.55 9.04 2.39
CA ARG A 298 13.37 10.14 1.45
C ARG A 298 12.85 9.59 0.14
N MET A 299 11.57 9.81 -0.16
CA MET A 299 10.95 9.40 -1.42
C MET A 299 11.10 10.50 -2.47
N LYS A 300 11.53 10.11 -3.67
CA LYS A 300 11.77 11.01 -4.81
C LYS A 300 11.05 10.46 -6.05
N GLY A 301 10.30 11.30 -6.73
CA GLY A 301 9.70 10.91 -8.02
C GLY A 301 10.76 10.44 -9.02
N GLY A 302 10.49 9.38 -9.77
CA GLY A 302 11.45 8.75 -10.65
C GLY A 302 12.57 8.03 -9.91
N ASP A 303 13.81 8.40 -10.19
CA ASP A 303 15.03 7.88 -9.59
C ASP A 303 15.76 8.97 -8.80
N PRO A 304 16.33 8.67 -7.60
CA PRO A 304 16.98 9.68 -6.75
C PRO A 304 18.20 10.36 -7.41
N PHE A 305 18.91 9.68 -8.31
CA PHE A 305 20.13 10.15 -8.94
C PHE A 305 19.95 10.71 -10.34
N ILE A 306 18.76 10.58 -10.95
CA ILE A 306 18.46 11.14 -12.25
C ILE A 306 17.66 12.44 -12.09
N PHE A 307 18.35 13.58 -12.13
CA PHE A 307 17.80 14.93 -11.90
C PHE A 307 16.99 15.08 -10.60
N GLY A 308 17.26 14.19 -9.64
CA GLY A 308 16.57 14.14 -8.34
C GLY A 308 17.33 14.87 -7.21
N ARG A 309 18.54 15.37 -7.43
CA ARG A 309 19.42 16.02 -6.41
C ARG A 309 19.77 15.10 -5.22
N GLY A 310 19.61 13.77 -5.38
CA GLY A 310 19.92 12.81 -4.32
C GLY A 310 21.39 12.86 -3.86
N GLY A 311 22.32 13.19 -4.77
CA GLY A 311 23.73 13.38 -4.42
C GLY A 311 23.94 14.48 -3.36
N GLU A 312 23.32 15.65 -3.54
CA GLU A 312 23.40 16.78 -2.61
C GLU A 312 22.84 16.43 -1.22
N GLU A 313 21.77 15.63 -1.17
CA GLU A 313 21.19 15.15 0.09
C GLU A 313 22.16 14.20 0.82
N LEU A 314 22.82 13.29 0.07
CA LEU A 314 23.78 12.33 0.64
C LEU A 314 25.11 12.94 1.07
N GLU A 315 25.61 13.95 0.39
CA GLU A 315 26.81 14.68 0.78
C GLU A 315 26.68 15.23 2.21
N THR A 316 25.56 15.90 2.51
CA THR A 316 25.26 16.41 3.85
C THR A 316 25.19 15.29 4.91
N LEU A 317 24.59 14.16 4.58
CA LEU A 317 24.49 13.01 5.50
C LEU A 317 25.85 12.35 5.74
N CYS A 318 26.68 12.24 4.69
CA CYS A 318 28.02 11.70 4.76
C CYS A 318 28.92 12.55 5.68
N GLU A 319 28.90 13.87 5.52
CA GLU A 319 29.64 14.81 6.37
C GLU A 319 29.23 14.70 7.85
N ALA A 320 27.96 14.41 8.11
CA ALA A 320 27.44 14.23 9.46
C ALA A 320 27.62 12.81 10.02
N GLY A 321 28.22 11.88 9.26
CA GLY A 321 28.42 10.49 9.67
C GLY A 321 27.12 9.69 9.84
N ILE A 322 26.03 10.10 9.17
CA ILE A 322 24.76 9.38 9.19
C ILE A 322 24.80 8.24 8.16
N PRO A 323 24.51 6.99 8.56
CA PRO A 323 24.38 5.89 7.61
C PRO A 323 23.27 6.14 6.60
N PHE A 324 23.54 5.83 5.34
CA PHE A 324 22.54 5.95 4.29
C PHE A 324 22.62 4.81 3.27
N SER A 325 21.53 4.63 2.55
CA SER A 325 21.47 3.76 1.39
C SER A 325 20.56 4.35 0.31
N VAL A 326 20.71 3.83 -0.93
CA VAL A 326 19.91 4.28 -2.07
C VAL A 326 19.21 3.06 -2.69
N VAL A 327 17.93 3.21 -2.91
CA VAL A 327 17.11 2.27 -3.67
C VAL A 327 16.72 2.95 -4.98
N PRO A 328 17.27 2.51 -6.12
CA PRO A 328 16.92 3.05 -7.42
C PRO A 328 15.43 2.93 -7.71
N GLY A 329 14.92 3.83 -8.55
CA GLY A 329 13.56 3.80 -9.07
C GLY A 329 13.53 3.82 -10.59
N ILE A 330 12.36 3.57 -11.17
CA ILE A 330 12.16 3.75 -12.61
C ILE A 330 12.18 5.26 -12.90
N THR A 331 13.21 5.72 -13.60
CA THR A 331 13.28 7.14 -13.99
C THR A 331 12.17 7.51 -14.97
N ALA A 332 11.76 8.78 -14.97
CA ALA A 332 10.69 9.26 -15.85
C ALA A 332 10.95 8.98 -17.34
N ALA A 333 12.21 9.05 -17.79
CA ALA A 333 12.55 8.69 -19.18
C ALA A 333 12.11 7.26 -19.53
N SER A 334 12.42 6.28 -18.70
CA SER A 334 12.05 4.87 -18.94
C SER A 334 10.55 4.64 -18.82
N GLY A 335 9.92 5.18 -17.77
CA GLY A 335 8.50 4.97 -17.54
C GLY A 335 7.61 5.66 -18.57
N CYS A 336 7.83 6.96 -18.80
CA CYS A 336 7.06 7.73 -19.79
C CYS A 336 7.22 7.14 -21.20
N SER A 337 8.43 6.74 -21.59
CA SER A 337 8.67 6.15 -22.91
C SER A 337 7.93 4.82 -23.09
N ALA A 338 8.04 3.93 -22.12
CA ALA A 338 7.38 2.62 -22.16
C ALA A 338 5.85 2.77 -22.23
N TYR A 339 5.27 3.62 -21.40
CA TYR A 339 3.82 3.85 -21.34
C TYR A 339 3.27 4.69 -22.49
N SER A 340 4.13 5.37 -23.25
CA SER A 340 3.72 6.08 -24.47
C SER A 340 3.98 5.31 -25.76
N GLY A 341 4.53 4.07 -25.67
CA GLY A 341 4.89 3.27 -26.86
C GLY A 341 6.05 3.86 -27.67
N ILE A 342 6.95 4.61 -27.00
CA ILE A 342 8.11 5.25 -27.64
C ILE A 342 9.39 4.59 -27.09
N PRO A 343 10.00 3.61 -27.76
CA PRO A 343 11.24 3.03 -27.29
C PRO A 343 12.38 4.05 -27.35
N LEU A 344 13.14 4.23 -26.27
CA LEU A 344 14.23 5.21 -26.25
C LEU A 344 15.42 4.82 -27.16
N THR A 345 15.58 3.53 -27.45
CA THR A 345 16.59 3.00 -28.37
C THR A 345 15.94 2.10 -29.41
N HIS A 346 16.48 2.09 -30.62
CA HIS A 346 16.05 1.19 -31.67
C HIS A 346 17.20 0.97 -32.65
N ARG A 347 17.42 -0.28 -33.10
CA ARG A 347 18.55 -0.64 -33.98
C ARG A 347 18.66 0.28 -35.20
N ASP A 348 17.53 0.62 -35.82
CA ASP A 348 17.52 1.41 -37.06
C ASP A 348 17.43 2.93 -36.83
N PHE A 349 16.88 3.38 -35.68
CA PHE A 349 16.53 4.79 -35.47
C PHE A 349 17.40 5.51 -34.44
N ALA A 350 17.75 4.83 -33.32
CA ALA A 350 18.49 5.48 -32.25
C ALA A 350 19.39 4.50 -31.51
N GLN A 351 20.70 4.72 -31.59
CA GLN A 351 21.74 3.89 -30.96
C GLN A 351 22.19 4.44 -29.61
N GLY A 352 21.71 5.63 -29.24
CA GLY A 352 22.02 6.30 -27.99
C GLY A 352 20.83 7.07 -27.44
N VAL A 353 20.84 7.27 -26.13
CA VAL A 353 19.87 8.12 -25.42
C VAL A 353 20.64 9.15 -24.61
N ARG A 354 20.21 10.42 -24.69
CA ARG A 354 20.70 11.45 -23.79
C ARG A 354 19.58 11.97 -22.91
N LEU A 355 19.81 11.92 -21.62
CA LEU A 355 18.95 12.53 -20.62
C LEU A 355 19.48 13.94 -20.32
N VAL A 356 18.67 14.94 -20.55
CA VAL A 356 19.07 16.34 -20.48
C VAL A 356 18.12 17.11 -19.58
N THR A 357 18.63 18.05 -18.77
CA THR A 357 17.76 18.99 -18.06
C THR A 357 17.46 20.20 -18.96
N GLY A 358 16.20 20.56 -19.11
CA GLY A 358 15.80 21.80 -19.78
C GLY A 358 15.99 23.05 -18.90
N HIS A 359 16.29 22.87 -17.62
CA HIS A 359 16.50 23.97 -16.68
C HIS A 359 17.92 23.97 -16.15
N LEU A 360 18.72 24.93 -16.60
CA LEU A 360 20.09 25.11 -16.14
C LEU A 360 20.17 26.14 -15.01
N LYS A 361 21.15 25.99 -14.12
CA LYS A 361 21.52 27.07 -13.19
C LYS A 361 21.96 28.29 -14.02
N THR A 362 21.74 29.47 -13.50
CA THR A 362 22.08 30.78 -14.13
C THR A 362 23.49 30.75 -14.73
N GLY A 363 23.60 30.93 -16.03
CA GLY A 363 24.87 31.04 -16.78
C GLY A 363 25.37 29.77 -17.47
N GLY A 364 24.68 28.60 -17.34
CA GLY A 364 25.04 27.40 -18.07
C GLY A 364 24.35 27.33 -19.45
N GLU A 365 25.06 26.91 -20.50
CA GLU A 365 24.50 26.60 -21.82
C GLU A 365 24.73 25.11 -22.11
N LEU A 366 23.75 24.46 -22.75
CA LEU A 366 23.89 23.08 -23.20
C LEU A 366 24.77 23.02 -24.44
N ASP A 367 25.51 21.96 -24.62
CA ASP A 367 26.25 21.68 -25.86
C ASP A 367 25.27 21.25 -26.98
N TRP A 368 24.61 22.24 -27.57
CA TRP A 368 23.57 22.04 -28.56
C TRP A 368 24.08 21.36 -29.82
N ALA A 369 25.33 21.61 -30.20
CA ALA A 369 25.94 20.97 -31.37
C ALA A 369 26.05 19.44 -31.15
N ASN A 370 26.43 19.02 -29.97
CA ASN A 370 26.47 17.60 -29.59
C ASN A 370 25.06 17.01 -29.37
N LEU A 371 24.06 17.81 -29.05
CA LEU A 371 22.68 17.34 -28.90
C LEU A 371 21.98 17.19 -30.27
N ALA A 372 22.30 18.00 -31.27
CA ALA A 372 21.65 17.98 -32.57
C ALA A 372 22.15 16.86 -33.51
N VAL A 373 22.61 15.74 -32.96
CA VAL A 373 23.13 14.59 -33.72
C VAL A 373 21.99 13.62 -34.07
N GLU A 374 21.95 13.15 -35.33
CA GLU A 374 21.06 12.07 -35.75
C GLU A 374 21.34 10.75 -35.04
N LYS A 375 20.41 9.81 -35.08
CA LYS A 375 20.48 8.45 -34.52
C LYS A 375 20.64 8.37 -33.00
N GLN A 376 20.21 9.43 -32.33
CA GLN A 376 20.03 9.41 -30.88
C GLN A 376 18.63 9.88 -30.49
N THR A 377 18.21 9.53 -29.28
CA THR A 377 16.99 10.05 -28.66
C THR A 377 17.37 11.04 -27.57
N LEU A 378 16.78 12.23 -27.63
CA LEU A 378 16.92 13.22 -26.57
C LEU A 378 15.70 13.17 -25.66
N VAL A 379 15.94 13.20 -24.36
CA VAL A 379 14.87 13.23 -23.35
C VAL A 379 15.13 14.41 -22.42
N PHE A 380 14.28 15.45 -22.52
CA PHE A 380 14.41 16.65 -21.70
C PHE A 380 13.52 16.57 -20.46
N TYR A 381 14.14 16.60 -19.31
CA TYR A 381 13.50 16.79 -18.01
C TYR A 381 13.31 18.27 -17.73
N MET A 382 12.20 18.64 -17.10
CA MET A 382 11.90 20.04 -16.74
C MET A 382 11.93 21.01 -17.93
N GLY A 383 11.69 20.48 -19.15
CA GLY A 383 11.85 21.22 -20.39
C GLY A 383 10.58 21.91 -20.90
N LEU A 384 9.41 21.69 -20.30
CA LEU A 384 8.13 22.15 -20.88
C LEU A 384 8.11 23.66 -21.15
N ASN A 385 8.50 24.47 -20.17
CA ASN A 385 8.56 25.92 -20.30
C ASN A 385 9.71 26.38 -21.20
N GLN A 386 10.66 25.53 -21.51
CA GLN A 386 11.81 25.79 -22.38
C GLN A 386 11.62 25.22 -23.80
N ALA A 387 10.46 24.65 -24.10
CA ALA A 387 10.17 24.04 -25.40
C ALA A 387 10.46 24.96 -26.60
N PRO A 388 10.12 26.25 -26.58
CA PRO A 388 10.50 27.17 -27.65
C PRO A 388 12.02 27.33 -27.85
N ALA A 389 12.77 27.45 -26.75
CA ALA A 389 14.22 27.57 -26.78
C ALA A 389 14.90 26.24 -27.21
N ILE A 390 14.39 25.08 -26.71
CA ILE A 390 14.86 23.74 -27.13
C ILE A 390 14.68 23.58 -28.65
N ARG A 391 13.52 23.92 -29.18
CA ARG A 391 13.23 23.88 -30.61
C ARG A 391 14.23 24.73 -31.40
N GLU A 392 14.32 26.02 -31.07
CA GLU A 392 15.17 26.98 -31.75
C GLU A 392 16.64 26.54 -31.77
N LYS A 393 17.15 26.15 -30.62
CA LYS A 393 18.56 25.76 -30.47
C LYS A 393 18.89 24.46 -31.22
N LEU A 394 18.04 23.45 -31.19
CA LEU A 394 18.26 22.19 -31.90
C LEU A 394 18.25 22.42 -33.43
N ILE A 395 17.30 23.21 -33.95
CA ILE A 395 17.22 23.53 -35.36
C ILE A 395 18.42 24.37 -35.79
N ALA A 396 18.81 25.39 -35.02
CA ALA A 396 19.97 26.24 -35.33
C ALA A 396 21.29 25.44 -35.38
N HIS A 397 21.38 24.29 -34.71
CA HIS A 397 22.55 23.42 -34.73
C HIS A 397 22.39 22.21 -35.67
N GLY A 398 21.41 22.27 -36.60
CA GLY A 398 21.30 21.34 -37.70
C GLY A 398 20.33 20.17 -37.54
N MET A 399 19.56 20.12 -36.46
CA MET A 399 18.49 19.14 -36.38
C MET A 399 17.33 19.49 -37.28
N ALA A 400 16.82 18.55 -38.06
CA ALA A 400 15.74 18.78 -39.02
C ALA A 400 14.43 19.20 -38.31
N GLU A 401 13.70 20.17 -38.90
CA GLU A 401 12.43 20.65 -38.34
C GLU A 401 11.35 19.55 -38.29
N ASP A 402 11.42 18.57 -39.21
CA ASP A 402 10.53 17.43 -39.30
C ASP A 402 10.91 16.26 -38.35
N MET A 403 11.98 16.41 -37.56
CA MET A 403 12.37 15.44 -36.57
C MET A 403 11.18 15.17 -35.63
N PRO A 404 10.76 13.89 -35.47
CA PRO A 404 9.66 13.57 -34.60
C PRO A 404 9.92 13.95 -33.13
N ALA A 405 8.90 14.53 -32.49
CA ALA A 405 8.93 14.95 -31.10
C ALA A 405 7.62 14.59 -30.39
N ALA A 406 7.70 14.29 -29.12
CA ALA A 406 6.54 14.02 -28.28
C ALA A 406 6.71 14.66 -26.90
N ILE A 407 5.58 14.99 -26.27
CA ILE A 407 5.53 15.42 -24.88
C ILE A 407 4.61 14.47 -24.13
N VAL A 408 5.09 13.95 -23.00
CA VAL A 408 4.37 13.04 -22.13
C VAL A 408 4.12 13.76 -20.81
N GLU A 409 2.87 14.07 -20.52
CA GLU A 409 2.39 14.65 -19.27
C GLU A 409 1.90 13.55 -18.34
N ASN A 410 2.18 13.64 -17.03
CA ASN A 410 1.76 12.70 -16.00
C ASN A 410 2.03 11.23 -16.39
N GLY A 411 3.22 10.96 -16.94
CA GLY A 411 3.55 9.64 -17.47
C GLY A 411 3.31 8.51 -16.48
N THR A 412 2.80 7.39 -16.97
CA THR A 412 2.43 6.17 -16.26
C THR A 412 1.20 6.27 -15.33
N ALA A 413 0.70 7.47 -15.08
CA ALA A 413 -0.52 7.64 -14.30
C ALA A 413 -1.78 7.47 -15.19
N VAL A 414 -2.92 7.20 -14.58
CA VAL A 414 -4.23 7.14 -15.29
C VAL A 414 -4.60 8.44 -16.00
N THR A 415 -3.98 9.56 -15.60
CA THR A 415 -4.13 10.87 -16.21
C THR A 415 -3.07 11.19 -17.27
N GLN A 416 -2.29 10.20 -17.71
CA GLN A 416 -1.27 10.39 -18.72
C GLN A 416 -1.86 10.99 -20.00
N LYS A 417 -1.20 12.03 -20.52
CA LYS A 417 -1.48 12.58 -21.85
C LYS A 417 -0.21 12.55 -22.69
N VAL A 418 -0.37 12.27 -23.97
CA VAL A 418 0.75 12.26 -24.92
C VAL A 418 0.33 13.03 -26.16
N VAL A 419 1.14 14.03 -26.53
CA VAL A 419 1.04 14.71 -27.82
C VAL A 419 2.30 14.45 -28.62
N SER A 420 2.16 14.20 -29.91
CA SER A 420 3.27 13.95 -30.83
C SER A 420 3.13 14.83 -32.08
N GLY A 421 4.25 15.18 -32.67
CA GLY A 421 4.36 15.99 -33.87
C GLY A 421 5.81 16.08 -34.30
N THR A 422 6.23 17.25 -34.81
CA THR A 422 7.61 17.50 -35.21
C THR A 422 8.32 18.49 -34.30
N LEU A 423 9.63 18.52 -34.34
CA LEU A 423 10.45 19.49 -33.62
C LEU A 423 10.04 20.93 -33.94
N GLY A 424 9.71 21.22 -35.20
CA GLY A 424 9.21 22.54 -35.61
C GLY A 424 7.92 22.97 -34.92
N GLN A 425 7.14 22.03 -34.40
CA GLN A 425 5.86 22.26 -33.70
C GLN A 425 5.99 22.19 -32.18
N LEU A 426 7.18 21.99 -31.61
CA LEU A 426 7.39 21.67 -30.23
C LEU A 426 6.80 22.70 -29.25
N ASP A 427 6.86 23.97 -29.58
CA ASP A 427 6.27 25.07 -28.80
C ASP A 427 4.73 25.01 -28.77
N ILE A 428 4.10 24.68 -29.91
CA ILE A 428 2.65 24.52 -30.04
C ILE A 428 2.20 23.27 -29.24
N LEU A 429 2.95 22.17 -29.33
CA LEU A 429 2.69 20.96 -28.54
C LEU A 429 2.77 21.24 -27.05
N ALA A 430 3.76 22.05 -26.63
CA ALA A 430 3.96 22.37 -25.20
C ALA A 430 2.82 23.18 -24.59
N GLN A 431 2.15 24.04 -25.40
CA GLN A 431 1.00 24.85 -24.95
C GLN A 431 -0.23 23.98 -24.55
N GLN A 432 -0.30 22.75 -25.03
CA GLN A 432 -1.40 21.81 -24.75
C GLN A 432 -1.16 20.98 -23.50
N MET A 433 -0.01 21.12 -22.86
CA MET A 433 0.48 20.24 -21.83
C MET A 433 0.79 20.99 -20.53
N ALA A 434 0.69 20.29 -19.41
CA ALA A 434 1.00 20.80 -18.09
C ALA A 434 2.15 20.01 -17.42
N SER A 435 2.79 20.62 -16.41
CA SER A 435 3.81 19.92 -15.60
C SER A 435 3.16 19.04 -14.53
N PRO A 436 3.73 17.85 -14.25
CA PRO A 436 5.02 17.34 -14.74
C PRO A 436 4.93 16.76 -16.17
N ALA A 437 5.89 17.12 -17.01
CA ALA A 437 5.96 16.61 -18.37
C ALA A 437 7.42 16.34 -18.80
N LEU A 438 7.57 15.41 -19.74
CA LEU A 438 8.83 14.98 -20.32
C LEU A 438 8.77 15.21 -21.84
N ILE A 439 9.82 15.79 -22.45
CA ILE A 439 9.93 15.96 -23.90
C ILE A 439 10.84 14.86 -24.44
N ILE A 440 10.41 14.19 -25.50
CA ILE A 440 11.19 13.17 -26.21
C ILE A 440 11.35 13.64 -27.67
N VAL A 441 12.60 13.73 -28.16
CA VAL A 441 12.91 14.13 -29.53
C VAL A 441 13.76 13.04 -30.18
N GLY A 442 13.34 12.56 -31.34
CA GLY A 442 14.05 11.53 -32.08
C GLY A 442 13.13 10.70 -32.99
N ARG A 443 13.71 10.03 -33.98
CA ARG A 443 12.98 9.19 -34.96
C ARG A 443 12.14 8.09 -34.33
N VAL A 444 12.52 7.63 -33.11
CA VAL A 444 11.77 6.63 -32.33
C VAL A 444 10.35 7.05 -31.96
N VAL A 445 10.08 8.36 -31.90
CA VAL A 445 8.73 8.88 -31.62
C VAL A 445 7.73 8.42 -32.67
N GLY A 446 8.15 8.26 -33.94
CA GLY A 446 7.29 7.74 -35.01
C GLY A 446 6.85 6.29 -34.84
N LEU A 447 7.43 5.54 -33.91
CA LEU A 447 7.01 4.18 -33.60
C LEU A 447 5.76 4.13 -32.72
N ARG A 448 5.41 5.25 -32.06
CA ARG A 448 4.28 5.33 -31.13
C ARG A 448 2.98 4.84 -31.75
N ASP A 449 2.66 5.19 -32.97
CA ASP A 449 1.42 4.82 -33.63
C ASP A 449 1.22 3.28 -33.74
N LYS A 450 2.33 2.55 -33.76
CA LYS A 450 2.33 1.07 -33.82
C LYS A 450 2.47 0.42 -32.45
N LEU A 451 3.09 1.10 -31.48
CA LEU A 451 3.50 0.50 -30.21
C LEU A 451 2.72 1.04 -29.01
N ASN A 452 1.79 1.96 -29.21
CA ASN A 452 0.98 2.50 -28.13
C ASN A 452 0.02 1.39 -27.60
N TRP A 453 0.31 0.92 -26.38
CA TRP A 453 -0.45 -0.13 -25.69
C TRP A 453 -1.21 0.41 -24.48
N PHE A 454 -0.75 1.52 -23.92
CA PHE A 454 -1.36 2.15 -22.76
C PHE A 454 -2.37 3.18 -23.24
N SER A 455 -3.61 2.78 -23.36
CA SER A 455 -4.75 3.67 -23.61
C SER A 455 -5.50 3.87 -22.30
N ASN A 456 -5.83 5.13 -21.99
CA ASN A 456 -6.78 5.43 -20.92
C ASN A 456 -8.15 4.91 -21.36
N HIS A 457 -8.58 3.79 -20.77
CA HIS A 457 -9.95 3.28 -20.91
C HIS A 457 -10.86 3.94 -19.88
#